data_02e2586010256b867c19955e2bc0521d
#
_entry.id   02e2586010256b867c19955e2bc0521d
#
_cell.length_a   1.000
_cell.length_b   1.000
_cell.length_c   1.000
_cell.angle_alpha   90.00
_cell.angle_beta   90.00
_cell.angle_gamma   90.00
#
_symmetry.space_group_name_H-M   'P 1'
#
loop_
_entity.id
_entity.type
_entity.pdbx_description
1 polymer ?
#
loop_
_entity_poly.entity_id
_entity_poly.type
_entity_poly.pdbx_seq_one_letter_code
_entity_poly.pdbx_strand_id
1 'polypeptide(L)'
;DGPRDEVLIATKTGYRRTMEAPNVAENEPERQHLQAVGSQYGWMADSRPETMICDAKESAAHLGVEALDLLYSHGPDPEVAYEDQVGALKQLLDEGVIRYAGISRVDNAQIDIAREILGDKLIAVQNQFSPSHPDPEHTMEHCAELGLAFVCWSPLGGFLDAFDQRAYDPFRTVAGNHGCSYQRVVLAWELSRYERLFTIPSARNPQEINDSFAATELTLTQDELAMLNASVDARRG
;
A
#
# COMPACT_ATOMS: atom_id res chain seq x y z
N ASP A 1 4.07 -4.12 -24.64
CA ASP A 1 3.22 -3.13 -25.34
C ASP A 1 1.79 -3.68 -25.38
N GLY A 2 1.06 -3.53 -24.28
CA GLY A 2 -0.38 -3.78 -24.24
C GLY A 2 -1.16 -2.50 -24.53
N PRO A 3 -2.47 -2.60 -24.82
CA PRO A 3 -3.32 -1.42 -25.00
C PRO A 3 -3.33 -0.58 -23.71
N ARG A 4 -3.08 0.72 -23.83
CA ARG A 4 -3.07 1.66 -22.69
C ARG A 4 -4.37 1.61 -21.88
N ASP A 5 -5.47 1.37 -22.52
CA ASP A 5 -6.81 1.36 -21.94
C ASP A 5 -7.10 0.13 -21.06
N GLU A 6 -6.25 -0.90 -21.10
CA GLU A 6 -6.35 -2.10 -20.27
C GLU A 6 -5.52 -2.00 -18.97
N VAL A 7 -4.75 -0.92 -18.80
CA VAL A 7 -3.84 -0.73 -17.66
C VAL A 7 -4.19 0.54 -16.89
N LEU A 8 -4.38 0.41 -15.56
CA LEU A 8 -4.51 1.54 -14.67
C LEU A 8 -3.11 1.96 -14.19
N ILE A 9 -2.71 3.18 -14.51
CA ILE A 9 -1.45 3.75 -14.05
C ILE A 9 -1.69 4.48 -12.73
N ALA A 10 -1.02 4.01 -11.65
CA ALA A 10 -1.06 4.64 -10.34
C ALA A 10 0.31 5.19 -9.96
N THR A 11 0.34 6.38 -9.38
CA THR A 11 1.53 6.99 -8.78
C THR A 11 1.18 7.66 -7.45
N LYS A 12 2.16 8.28 -6.80
CA LYS A 12 2.02 8.90 -5.48
C LYS A 12 2.61 10.29 -5.46
N THR A 13 2.08 11.15 -4.58
CA THR A 13 2.60 12.47 -4.23
C THR A 13 2.63 12.67 -2.71
N GLY A 14 3.22 13.74 -2.22
CA GLY A 14 3.27 14.06 -0.79
C GLY A 14 4.53 13.58 -0.08
N TYR A 15 5.43 12.86 -0.75
CA TYR A 15 6.75 12.50 -0.24
C TYR A 15 7.82 12.81 -1.27
N ARG A 16 8.92 13.42 -0.82
CA ARG A 16 10.07 13.74 -1.66
C ARG A 16 11.32 13.01 -1.19
N ARG A 17 12.19 12.65 -2.12
CA ARG A 17 13.54 12.20 -1.77
C ARG A 17 14.39 13.38 -1.36
N THR A 18 15.18 13.20 -0.32
CA THR A 18 16.17 14.17 0.11
C THR A 18 17.56 13.54 0.13
N MET A 19 18.60 14.35 -0.22
CA MET A 19 20.01 13.94 -0.08
C MET A 19 20.52 14.11 1.35
N GLU A 20 19.77 14.82 2.19
CA GLU A 20 20.10 14.94 3.60
C GLU A 20 19.77 13.62 4.31
N ALA A 21 20.64 13.22 5.24
CA ALA A 21 20.45 11.98 6.00
C ALA A 21 19.01 11.84 6.52
N PRO A 22 18.47 10.62 6.61
CA PRO A 22 17.08 10.37 6.88
C PRO A 22 16.64 10.92 8.24
N ASN A 23 16.36 12.21 8.29
CA ASN A 23 15.76 12.88 9.43
C ASN A 23 14.23 12.82 9.37
N VAL A 24 13.72 12.08 8.40
CA VAL A 24 12.31 12.11 8.04
C VAL A 24 11.59 10.82 8.30
N ALA A 25 12.27 9.86 8.79
CA ALA A 25 11.59 8.76 9.34
C ALA A 25 10.77 9.31 10.51
N GLU A 26 9.48 9.34 10.36
CA GLU A 26 8.53 9.67 11.41
C GLU A 26 8.71 8.75 12.62
N ASN A 27 9.45 7.65 12.41
CA ASN A 27 9.81 6.70 13.46
C ASN A 27 11.24 6.16 13.30
N GLU A 28 11.82 5.74 14.40
CA GLU A 28 13.17 5.18 14.49
C GLU A 28 13.37 3.89 13.66
N PRO A 29 12.40 2.95 13.55
CA PRO A 29 12.52 1.77 12.69
C PRO A 29 12.79 2.09 11.23
N GLU A 30 12.10 3.07 10.64
CA GLU A 30 12.29 3.47 9.25
C GLU A 30 13.69 4.04 9.02
N ARG A 31 14.18 4.87 9.95
CA ARG A 31 15.54 5.42 9.92
C ARG A 31 16.58 4.32 9.98
N GLN A 32 16.43 3.36 10.88
CA GLN A 32 17.33 2.21 11.01
C GLN A 32 17.32 1.35 9.76
N HIS A 33 16.15 1.13 9.14
CA HIS A 33 16.04 0.38 7.89
C HIS A 33 16.79 1.09 6.75
N LEU A 34 16.57 2.38 6.55
CA LEU A 34 17.25 3.16 5.52
C LEU A 34 18.78 3.14 5.70
N GLN A 35 19.25 3.22 6.95
CA GLN A 35 20.68 3.09 7.28
C GLN A 35 21.18 1.67 6.99
N ALA A 36 20.43 0.64 7.36
CA ALA A 36 20.82 -0.76 7.17
C ALA A 36 20.92 -1.16 5.69
N VAL A 37 20.09 -0.60 4.82
CA VAL A 37 20.17 -0.83 3.36
C VAL A 37 21.17 0.09 2.66
N GLY A 38 21.90 0.91 3.41
CA GLY A 38 22.91 1.84 2.86
C GLY A 38 22.29 2.92 1.97
N SER A 39 21.05 3.30 2.23
CA SER A 39 20.40 4.37 1.47
C SER A 39 21.12 5.70 1.74
N GLN A 40 21.57 6.35 0.69
CA GLN A 40 22.08 7.72 0.74
C GLN A 40 20.95 8.76 0.74
N TYR A 41 19.71 8.30 0.56
CA TYR A 41 18.54 9.15 0.41
C TYR A 41 17.61 8.96 1.59
N GLY A 42 17.16 10.06 2.17
CA GLY A 42 16.00 10.12 3.04
C GLY A 42 14.70 10.36 2.26
N TRP A 43 13.60 10.32 2.97
CA TRP A 43 12.28 10.70 2.48
C TRP A 43 11.76 11.81 3.36
N MET A 44 11.03 12.73 2.78
CA MET A 44 10.49 13.89 3.46
C MET A 44 9.02 14.04 3.08
N ALA A 45 8.16 14.10 4.09
CA ALA A 45 6.77 14.50 3.86
C ALA A 45 6.76 15.94 3.35
N ASP A 46 6.03 16.20 2.28
CA ASP A 46 5.75 17.52 1.75
C ASP A 46 4.40 17.46 1.05
N SER A 47 3.34 17.42 1.87
CA SER A 47 1.96 17.37 1.39
C SER A 47 1.31 18.75 1.34
N ARG A 48 2.09 19.81 1.21
CA ARG A 48 1.56 21.14 0.91
C ARG A 48 0.81 21.09 -0.43
N PRO A 49 -0.39 21.69 -0.52
CA PRO A 49 -1.21 21.61 -1.73
C PRO A 49 -0.49 21.98 -3.02
N GLU A 50 0.30 23.06 -3.01
CA GLU A 50 1.07 23.50 -4.17
C GLU A 50 2.12 22.49 -4.60
N THR A 51 2.75 21.80 -3.64
CA THR A 51 3.74 20.75 -3.90
C THR A 51 3.07 19.53 -4.52
N MET A 52 1.99 19.03 -3.92
CA MET A 52 1.25 17.86 -4.41
C MET A 52 0.72 18.09 -5.83
N ILE A 53 0.21 19.28 -6.12
CA ILE A 53 -0.31 19.65 -7.44
C ILE A 53 0.81 19.70 -8.47
N CYS A 54 1.95 20.29 -8.13
CA CYS A 54 3.14 20.35 -9.00
C CYS A 54 3.63 18.94 -9.32
N ASP A 55 3.84 18.10 -8.31
CA ASP A 55 4.35 16.73 -8.46
C ASP A 55 3.41 15.85 -9.31
N ALA A 56 2.09 16.02 -9.16
CA ALA A 56 1.11 15.30 -9.97
C ALA A 56 1.20 15.67 -11.46
N LYS A 57 1.32 16.96 -11.77
CA LYS A 57 1.46 17.47 -13.15
C LYS A 57 2.78 17.02 -13.77
N GLU A 58 3.88 17.06 -13.00
CA GLU A 58 5.18 16.54 -13.44
C GLU A 58 5.13 15.01 -13.68
N SER A 59 4.46 14.25 -12.82
CA SER A 59 4.27 12.81 -12.99
C SER A 59 3.52 12.48 -14.28
N ALA A 60 2.43 13.20 -14.58
CA ALA A 60 1.67 13.03 -15.81
C ALA A 60 2.53 13.33 -17.05
N ALA A 61 3.30 14.42 -17.01
CA ALA A 61 4.21 14.81 -18.09
C ALA A 61 5.31 13.75 -18.31
N HIS A 62 5.95 13.25 -17.26
CA HIS A 62 6.99 12.23 -17.35
C HIS A 62 6.45 10.88 -17.87
N LEU A 63 5.22 10.52 -17.52
CA LEU A 63 4.54 9.32 -18.01
C LEU A 63 3.97 9.49 -19.42
N GLY A 64 3.94 10.72 -19.96
CA GLY A 64 3.40 11.00 -21.27
C GLY A 64 1.88 10.77 -21.38
N VAL A 65 1.15 11.02 -20.27
CA VAL A 65 -0.30 10.86 -20.23
C VAL A 65 -0.99 12.21 -20.01
N GLU A 66 -2.20 12.37 -20.55
CA GLU A 66 -3.01 13.58 -20.32
C GLU A 66 -3.53 13.68 -18.89
N ALA A 67 -3.87 12.53 -18.30
CA ALA A 67 -4.32 12.40 -16.92
C ALA A 67 -3.79 11.11 -16.30
N LEU A 68 -3.46 11.16 -15.01
CA LEU A 68 -3.15 9.97 -14.22
C LEU A 68 -4.45 9.23 -13.92
N ASP A 69 -4.46 7.91 -14.01
CA ASP A 69 -5.66 7.15 -13.68
C ASP A 69 -5.94 7.17 -12.18
N LEU A 70 -4.89 7.01 -11.36
CA LEU A 70 -4.99 7.01 -9.90
C LEU A 70 -3.77 7.71 -9.28
N LEU A 71 -4.02 8.69 -8.43
CA LEU A 71 -2.98 9.35 -7.64
C LEU A 71 -3.23 9.13 -6.15
N TYR A 72 -2.22 8.60 -5.46
CA TYR A 72 -2.25 8.48 -4.00
C TYR A 72 -1.58 9.68 -3.32
N SER A 73 -2.18 10.17 -2.22
CA SER A 73 -1.39 10.78 -1.15
C SER A 73 -0.58 9.66 -0.49
N HIS A 74 0.76 9.79 -0.45
CA HIS A 74 1.66 8.71 0.01
C HIS A 74 1.60 8.49 1.53
N GLY A 75 1.20 9.50 2.28
CA GLY A 75 0.97 9.48 3.72
C GLY A 75 0.64 10.88 4.22
N PRO A 76 0.01 10.99 5.41
CA PRO A 76 -0.24 12.27 6.04
C PRO A 76 1.06 13.01 6.35
N ASP A 77 1.04 14.32 6.16
CA ASP A 77 2.10 15.24 6.58
C ASP A 77 1.65 15.93 7.87
N PRO A 78 2.32 15.72 9.02
CA PRO A 78 1.90 16.31 10.29
C PRO A 78 1.98 17.85 10.32
N GLU A 79 2.72 18.47 9.40
CA GLU A 79 2.87 19.93 9.34
C GLU A 79 1.76 20.61 8.50
N VAL A 80 0.90 19.81 7.83
CA VAL A 80 -0.18 20.30 6.95
C VAL A 80 -1.51 19.74 7.41
N ALA A 81 -2.55 20.56 7.51
CA ALA A 81 -3.89 20.06 7.86
C ALA A 81 -4.33 18.97 6.87
N TYR A 82 -4.86 17.86 7.37
CA TYR A 82 -5.18 16.70 6.53
C TYR A 82 -6.23 17.02 5.47
N GLU A 83 -7.19 17.88 5.81
CA GLU A 83 -8.21 18.38 4.89
C GLU A 83 -7.61 19.16 3.72
N ASP A 84 -6.53 19.92 3.95
CA ASP A 84 -5.83 20.67 2.89
C ASP A 84 -5.08 19.71 1.95
N GLN A 85 -4.45 18.66 2.51
CA GLN A 85 -3.79 17.60 1.72
C GLN A 85 -4.81 16.88 0.83
N VAL A 86 -5.96 16.51 1.37
CA VAL A 86 -7.05 15.88 0.61
C VAL A 86 -7.68 16.87 -0.37
N GLY A 87 -7.76 18.16 0.00
CA GLY A 87 -8.20 19.27 -0.86
C GLY A 87 -7.35 19.41 -2.12
N ALA A 88 -6.04 19.17 -2.03
CA ALA A 88 -5.16 19.16 -3.20
C ALA A 88 -5.53 18.04 -4.19
N LEU A 89 -5.87 16.84 -3.71
CA LEU A 89 -6.36 15.75 -4.56
C LEU A 89 -7.71 16.13 -5.20
N LYS A 90 -8.59 16.78 -4.45
CA LYS A 90 -9.87 17.28 -4.99
C LYS A 90 -9.67 18.30 -6.11
N GLN A 91 -8.73 19.24 -5.93
CA GLN A 91 -8.40 20.21 -6.98
C GLN A 91 -7.88 19.50 -8.24
N LEU A 92 -6.99 18.51 -8.11
CA LEU A 92 -6.46 17.75 -9.23
C LEU A 92 -7.54 16.96 -9.98
N LEU A 93 -8.55 16.45 -9.27
CA LEU A 93 -9.73 15.82 -9.86
C LEU A 93 -10.57 16.82 -10.64
N ASP A 94 -10.81 18.01 -10.08
CA ASP A 94 -11.61 19.07 -10.71
C ASP A 94 -10.91 19.66 -11.95
N GLU A 95 -9.57 19.72 -11.92
CA GLU A 95 -8.76 20.14 -13.07
C GLU A 95 -8.60 19.01 -14.14
N GLY A 96 -9.02 17.79 -13.84
CA GLY A 96 -8.88 16.65 -14.74
C GLY A 96 -7.46 16.11 -14.88
N VAL A 97 -6.55 16.49 -13.99
CA VAL A 97 -5.14 15.98 -13.95
C VAL A 97 -5.12 14.54 -13.48
N ILE A 98 -6.04 14.16 -12.61
CA ILE A 98 -6.23 12.78 -12.15
C ILE A 98 -7.67 12.33 -12.35
N ARG A 99 -7.89 11.03 -12.57
CA ARG A 99 -9.24 10.45 -12.74
C ARG A 99 -9.83 9.97 -11.42
N TYR A 100 -8.97 9.40 -10.56
CA TYR A 100 -9.31 8.89 -9.24
C TYR A 100 -8.22 9.23 -8.23
N ALA A 101 -8.61 9.25 -6.97
CA ALA A 101 -7.73 9.48 -5.83
C ALA A 101 -7.61 8.24 -4.95
N GLY A 102 -6.47 8.09 -4.32
CA GLY A 102 -6.19 7.13 -3.25
C GLY A 102 -5.48 7.82 -2.10
N ILE A 103 -5.49 7.18 -0.96
CA ILE A 103 -4.79 7.63 0.25
C ILE A 103 -3.99 6.47 0.84
N SER A 104 -2.93 6.78 1.57
CA SER A 104 -2.03 5.76 2.11
C SER A 104 -1.59 6.12 3.52
N ARG A 105 -1.28 5.11 4.37
CA ARG A 105 -0.83 5.27 5.76
C ARG A 105 -1.82 6.05 6.63
N VAL A 106 -3.09 5.78 6.48
CA VAL A 106 -4.21 6.50 7.11
C VAL A 106 -4.95 5.62 8.09
N ASP A 107 -5.53 6.25 9.11
CA ASP A 107 -6.50 5.64 10.01
C ASP A 107 -7.95 5.77 9.49
N ASN A 108 -8.90 5.17 10.21
CA ASN A 108 -10.31 5.17 9.80
C ASN A 108 -10.92 6.58 9.81
N ALA A 109 -10.53 7.45 10.75
CA ALA A 109 -11.04 8.83 10.80
C ALA A 109 -10.55 9.65 9.59
N GLN A 110 -9.30 9.45 9.16
CA GLN A 110 -8.74 10.07 7.97
C GLN A 110 -9.39 9.55 6.69
N ILE A 111 -9.77 8.27 6.65
CA ILE A 111 -10.54 7.69 5.53
C ILE A 111 -11.89 8.39 5.41
N ASP A 112 -12.60 8.60 6.53
CA ASP A 112 -13.90 9.25 6.54
C ASP A 112 -13.81 10.71 6.06
N ILE A 113 -12.81 11.47 6.53
CA ILE A 113 -12.54 12.84 6.05
C ILE A 113 -12.28 12.84 4.54
N ALA A 114 -11.44 11.94 4.06
CA ALA A 114 -11.12 11.85 2.63
C ALA A 114 -12.37 11.47 1.81
N ARG A 115 -13.20 10.55 2.32
CA ARG A 115 -14.43 10.15 1.65
C ARG A 115 -15.45 11.29 1.57
N GLU A 116 -15.54 12.12 2.62
CA GLU A 116 -16.41 13.31 2.62
C GLU A 116 -15.99 14.32 1.54
N ILE A 117 -14.68 14.58 1.40
CA ILE A 117 -14.13 15.58 0.47
C ILE A 117 -14.12 15.08 -0.99
N LEU A 118 -13.72 13.84 -1.21
CA LEU A 118 -13.47 13.26 -2.54
C LEU A 118 -14.68 12.51 -3.11
N GLY A 119 -15.63 12.11 -2.26
CA GLY A 119 -16.80 11.35 -2.65
C GLY A 119 -16.41 10.04 -3.34
N ASP A 120 -17.12 9.67 -4.39
CA ASP A 120 -16.90 8.45 -5.16
C ASP A 120 -15.59 8.46 -5.99
N LYS A 121 -14.87 9.57 -5.99
CA LYS A 121 -13.54 9.64 -6.61
C LYS A 121 -12.43 9.07 -5.75
N LEU A 122 -12.63 8.91 -4.43
CA LEU A 122 -11.78 8.09 -3.58
C LEU A 122 -12.10 6.62 -3.85
N ILE A 123 -11.14 5.86 -4.39
CA ILE A 123 -11.36 4.46 -4.78
C ILE A 123 -10.48 3.47 -4.03
N ALA A 124 -9.40 3.91 -3.39
CA ALA A 124 -8.44 3.00 -2.77
C ALA A 124 -7.77 3.59 -1.53
N VAL A 125 -7.53 2.70 -0.56
CA VAL A 125 -6.66 2.92 0.60
C VAL A 125 -5.46 1.99 0.49
N GLN A 126 -4.25 2.50 0.71
CA GLN A 126 -3.01 1.71 0.65
C GLN A 126 -2.31 1.73 2.00
N ASN A 127 -2.52 0.68 2.80
CA ASN A 127 -1.95 0.55 4.14
C ASN A 127 -1.06 -0.69 4.25
N GLN A 128 -0.21 -0.72 5.29
CA GLN A 128 0.61 -1.89 5.60
C GLN A 128 -0.27 -3.04 6.06
N PHE A 129 -0.04 -4.21 5.49
CA PHE A 129 -0.69 -5.44 5.96
C PHE A 129 0.17 -6.64 5.59
N SER A 130 0.40 -7.51 6.55
CA SER A 130 1.13 -8.77 6.37
C SER A 130 0.90 -9.68 7.58
N PRO A 131 1.35 -10.94 7.57
CA PRO A 131 1.30 -11.80 8.76
C PRO A 131 2.01 -11.24 10.00
N SER A 132 3.05 -10.42 9.81
CA SER A 132 3.78 -9.74 10.90
C SER A 132 3.26 -8.35 11.22
N HIS A 133 2.37 -7.81 10.40
CA HIS A 133 1.74 -6.50 10.60
C HIS A 133 0.23 -6.64 10.35
N PRO A 134 -0.52 -7.16 11.33
CA PRO A 134 -1.97 -7.30 11.22
C PRO A 134 -2.65 -5.93 11.19
N ASP A 135 -3.91 -5.90 10.78
CA ASP A 135 -4.76 -4.72 10.75
C ASP A 135 -5.55 -4.59 12.09
N PRO A 136 -5.00 -3.93 13.13
CA PRO A 136 -5.62 -3.89 14.45
C PRO A 136 -6.85 -2.98 14.50
N GLU A 137 -6.94 -2.02 13.61
CA GLU A 137 -8.03 -1.04 13.55
C GLU A 137 -9.18 -1.47 12.64
N HIS A 138 -9.08 -2.68 12.08
CA HIS A 138 -10.07 -3.18 11.12
C HIS A 138 -10.30 -2.26 9.92
N THR A 139 -9.24 -1.61 9.46
CA THR A 139 -9.29 -0.67 8.32
C THR A 139 -9.74 -1.35 7.03
N MET A 140 -9.42 -2.64 6.87
CA MET A 140 -9.87 -3.41 5.72
C MET A 140 -11.40 -3.60 5.71
N GLU A 141 -12.00 -3.91 6.86
CA GLU A 141 -13.45 -4.01 7.03
C GLU A 141 -14.10 -2.63 6.77
N HIS A 142 -13.52 -1.54 7.28
CA HIS A 142 -14.00 -0.19 7.03
C HIS A 142 -13.94 0.17 5.53
N CYS A 143 -12.85 -0.19 4.84
CA CYS A 143 -12.76 -0.04 3.38
C CYS A 143 -13.86 -0.84 2.66
N ALA A 144 -14.16 -2.06 3.13
CA ALA A 144 -15.20 -2.89 2.54
C ALA A 144 -16.59 -2.26 2.69
N GLU A 145 -16.92 -1.69 3.84
CA GLU A 145 -18.18 -0.99 4.09
C GLU A 145 -18.34 0.24 3.17
N LEU A 146 -17.25 0.94 2.89
CA LEU A 146 -17.23 2.11 1.99
C LEU A 146 -17.08 1.73 0.50
N GLY A 147 -16.89 0.45 0.17
CA GLY A 147 -16.68 -0.03 -1.20
C GLY A 147 -15.33 0.37 -1.81
N LEU A 148 -14.33 0.68 -0.96
CA LEU A 148 -12.98 1.07 -1.35
C LEU A 148 -12.10 -0.18 -1.57
N ALA A 149 -11.16 -0.11 -2.50
CA ALA A 149 -10.10 -1.10 -2.59
C ALA A 149 -9.11 -0.94 -1.42
N PHE A 150 -8.61 -2.07 -0.89
CA PHE A 150 -7.53 -2.09 0.08
C PHE A 150 -6.27 -2.62 -0.60
N VAL A 151 -5.20 -1.83 -0.60
CA VAL A 151 -3.92 -2.17 -1.25
C VAL A 151 -2.86 -2.41 -0.18
N CYS A 152 -2.37 -3.66 -0.07
CA CYS A 152 -1.34 -4.02 0.90
C CYS A 152 0.04 -3.59 0.41
N TRP A 153 0.68 -2.64 1.08
CA TRP A 153 2.11 -2.45 0.93
C TRP A 153 2.88 -3.29 1.95
N SER A 154 4.11 -3.68 1.58
CA SER A 154 4.93 -4.62 2.36
C SER A 154 4.20 -5.94 2.72
N PRO A 155 3.53 -6.59 1.75
CA PRO A 155 2.69 -7.75 2.01
C PRO A 155 3.48 -8.94 2.58
N LEU A 156 4.78 -9.03 2.28
CA LEU A 156 5.67 -10.07 2.80
C LEU A 156 6.42 -9.66 4.07
N GLY A 157 6.09 -8.49 4.65
CA GLY A 157 6.74 -7.93 5.83
C GLY A 157 8.16 -7.41 5.59
N GLY A 158 8.81 -6.95 6.66
CA GLY A 158 10.26 -6.67 6.66
C GLY A 158 10.69 -5.31 6.09
N PHE A 159 9.77 -4.38 5.86
CA PHE A 159 10.15 -3.05 5.37
C PHE A 159 10.46 -2.06 6.50
N LEU A 160 9.59 -1.91 7.48
CA LEU A 160 9.78 -0.98 8.60
C LEU A 160 10.11 -1.69 9.90
N ASP A 161 9.67 -2.94 10.06
CA ASP A 161 9.83 -3.71 11.28
C ASP A 161 10.92 -4.76 11.12
N ALA A 162 11.54 -5.14 12.24
CA ALA A 162 12.36 -6.33 12.27
C ALA A 162 11.55 -7.53 11.78
N PHE A 163 12.06 -8.23 10.77
CA PHE A 163 11.36 -9.36 10.16
C PHE A 163 11.09 -10.46 11.20
N ASP A 164 9.85 -10.56 11.69
CA ASP A 164 9.43 -11.64 12.58
C ASP A 164 9.25 -12.95 11.80
N GLN A 165 10.30 -13.75 11.72
CA GLN A 165 10.26 -15.02 11.03
C GLN A 165 9.18 -15.98 11.55
N ARG A 166 8.83 -15.90 12.85
CA ARG A 166 7.84 -16.80 13.47
C ARG A 166 6.42 -16.54 13.00
N ALA A 167 6.12 -15.30 12.56
CA ALA A 167 4.83 -14.96 11.97
C ALA A 167 4.53 -15.79 10.72
N TYR A 168 5.57 -16.27 10.04
CA TYR A 168 5.47 -17.00 8.78
C TYR A 168 5.54 -18.51 8.91
N ASP A 169 5.76 -19.07 10.12
CA ASP A 169 5.85 -20.53 10.32
C ASP A 169 4.57 -21.28 9.91
N PRO A 170 3.34 -20.80 10.23
CA PRO A 170 2.11 -21.42 9.74
C PRO A 170 2.03 -21.41 8.21
N PHE A 171 2.45 -20.32 7.57
CA PHE A 171 2.48 -20.19 6.11
C PHE A 171 3.48 -21.13 5.46
N ARG A 172 4.65 -21.37 6.09
CA ARG A 172 5.63 -22.37 5.63
C ARG A 172 5.09 -23.79 5.72
N THR A 173 4.30 -24.09 6.74
CA THR A 173 3.66 -25.39 6.88
C THR A 173 2.67 -25.64 5.74
N VAL A 174 1.82 -24.68 5.43
CA VAL A 174 0.87 -24.76 4.30
C VAL A 174 1.63 -24.85 2.97
N ALA A 175 2.67 -24.04 2.79
CA ALA A 175 3.50 -24.07 1.59
C ALA A 175 4.12 -25.46 1.33
N GLY A 176 4.56 -26.14 2.39
CA GLY A 176 5.04 -27.52 2.31
C GLY A 176 3.99 -28.50 1.77
N ASN A 177 2.73 -28.36 2.18
CA ASN A 177 1.62 -29.19 1.71
C ASN A 177 1.30 -28.94 0.22
N HIS A 178 1.43 -27.71 -0.24
CA HIS A 178 1.17 -27.29 -1.62
C HIS A 178 2.39 -27.38 -2.54
N GLY A 179 3.58 -27.68 -2.02
CA GLY A 179 4.82 -27.74 -2.82
C GLY A 179 5.20 -26.39 -3.46
N CYS A 180 4.92 -25.28 -2.77
CA CYS A 180 5.18 -23.92 -3.27
C CYS A 180 5.93 -23.07 -2.24
N SER A 181 6.24 -21.82 -2.57
CA SER A 181 6.87 -20.87 -1.65
C SER A 181 5.88 -20.40 -0.58
N TYR A 182 6.39 -20.06 0.61
CA TYR A 182 5.53 -19.47 1.65
C TYR A 182 5.07 -18.06 1.26
N GLN A 183 5.84 -17.35 0.44
CA GLN A 183 5.45 -16.04 -0.10
C GLN A 183 4.18 -16.15 -0.93
N ARG A 184 4.09 -17.17 -1.79
CA ARG A 184 2.86 -17.46 -2.56
C ARG A 184 1.67 -17.72 -1.66
N VAL A 185 1.85 -18.48 -0.58
CA VAL A 185 0.78 -18.75 0.40
C VAL A 185 0.35 -17.47 1.12
N VAL A 186 1.31 -16.61 1.50
CA VAL A 186 0.99 -15.31 2.13
C VAL A 186 0.14 -14.46 1.20
N LEU A 187 0.58 -14.28 -0.05
CA LEU A 187 -0.17 -13.47 -1.02
C LEU A 187 -1.55 -14.05 -1.32
N ALA A 188 -1.67 -15.37 -1.46
CA ALA A 188 -2.96 -16.04 -1.66
C ALA A 188 -3.91 -15.85 -0.45
N TRP A 189 -3.36 -15.93 0.77
CA TRP A 189 -4.10 -15.67 1.99
C TRP A 189 -4.55 -14.21 2.08
N GLU A 190 -3.69 -13.24 1.77
CA GLU A 190 -4.07 -11.83 1.74
C GLU A 190 -5.21 -11.58 0.74
N LEU A 191 -5.07 -12.06 -0.50
CA LEU A 191 -6.09 -11.93 -1.54
C LEU A 191 -7.44 -12.57 -1.15
N SER A 192 -7.43 -13.56 -0.26
CA SER A 192 -8.67 -14.20 0.24
C SER A 192 -9.42 -13.38 1.30
N ARG A 193 -8.80 -12.33 1.85
CA ARG A 193 -9.36 -11.55 2.96
C ARG A 193 -10.49 -10.61 2.54
N TYR A 194 -10.41 -10.08 1.33
CA TYR A 194 -11.38 -9.12 0.82
C TYR A 194 -11.40 -9.15 -0.72
N GLU A 195 -12.58 -9.08 -1.34
CA GLU A 195 -12.75 -9.15 -2.80
C GLU A 195 -11.98 -8.05 -3.56
N ARG A 196 -11.87 -6.85 -2.96
CA ARG A 196 -11.15 -5.71 -3.54
C ARG A 196 -9.81 -5.46 -2.86
N LEU A 197 -9.16 -6.54 -2.41
CA LEU A 197 -7.80 -6.46 -1.88
C LEU A 197 -6.79 -6.70 -2.99
N PHE A 198 -5.77 -5.86 -3.01
CA PHE A 198 -4.62 -5.97 -3.91
C PHE A 198 -3.34 -6.00 -3.10
N THR A 199 -2.34 -6.74 -3.57
CA THR A 199 -1.01 -6.79 -2.97
C THR A 199 0.02 -6.18 -3.91
N ILE A 200 1.04 -5.50 -3.36
CA ILE A 200 2.14 -4.91 -4.13
C ILE A 200 3.49 -5.48 -3.67
N PRO A 201 3.73 -6.80 -3.84
CA PRO A 201 5.00 -7.41 -3.47
C PRO A 201 6.13 -6.89 -4.35
N SER A 202 7.32 -6.73 -3.78
CA SER A 202 8.53 -6.50 -4.56
C SER A 202 9.10 -7.83 -5.06
N ALA A 203 9.78 -7.80 -6.21
CA ALA A 203 10.47 -8.94 -6.77
C ALA A 203 11.83 -8.51 -7.32
N ARG A 204 12.85 -9.35 -7.17
CA ARG A 204 14.23 -9.07 -7.59
C ARG A 204 14.60 -9.75 -8.91
N ASN A 205 13.77 -10.67 -9.35
CA ASN A 205 14.00 -11.47 -10.55
C ASN A 205 12.68 -12.01 -11.13
N PRO A 206 12.67 -12.50 -12.39
CA PRO A 206 11.46 -13.02 -13.04
C PRO A 206 10.81 -14.20 -12.30
N GLN A 207 11.58 -15.02 -11.60
CA GLN A 207 11.06 -16.17 -10.86
C GLN A 207 10.18 -15.71 -9.69
N GLU A 208 10.62 -14.69 -8.94
CA GLU A 208 9.84 -14.10 -7.85
C GLU A 208 8.57 -13.42 -8.37
N ILE A 209 8.62 -12.76 -9.53
CA ILE A 209 7.43 -12.17 -10.16
C ILE A 209 6.42 -13.29 -10.51
N ASN A 210 6.87 -14.33 -11.19
CA ASN A 210 6.01 -15.46 -11.58
C ASN A 210 5.43 -16.18 -10.35
N ASP A 211 6.21 -16.32 -9.29
CA ASP A 211 5.75 -16.92 -8.05
C ASP A 211 4.68 -16.07 -7.36
N SER A 212 4.85 -14.74 -7.36
CA SER A 212 3.85 -13.81 -6.83
C SER A 212 2.55 -13.84 -7.63
N PHE A 213 2.62 -13.88 -8.97
CA PHE A 213 1.42 -14.02 -9.80
C PHE A 213 0.70 -15.36 -9.60
N ALA A 214 1.44 -16.43 -9.40
CA ALA A 214 0.86 -17.76 -9.15
C ALA A 214 0.06 -17.84 -7.82
N ALA A 215 0.17 -16.82 -6.94
CA ALA A 215 -0.69 -16.72 -5.77
C ALA A 215 -2.17 -16.53 -6.12
N THR A 216 -2.46 -15.92 -7.27
CA THR A 216 -3.85 -15.72 -7.75
C THR A 216 -4.53 -17.03 -8.15
N GLU A 217 -3.75 -18.07 -8.42
CA GLU A 217 -4.24 -19.40 -8.82
C GLU A 217 -4.23 -20.40 -7.65
N LEU A 218 -3.61 -20.04 -6.51
CA LEU A 218 -3.51 -20.91 -5.35
C LEU A 218 -4.81 -20.86 -4.54
N THR A 219 -5.51 -22.00 -4.49
CA THR A 219 -6.70 -22.15 -3.65
C THR A 219 -6.31 -22.74 -2.29
N LEU A 220 -6.50 -21.98 -1.23
CA LEU A 220 -6.36 -22.42 0.15
C LEU A 220 -7.66 -23.05 0.63
N THR A 221 -7.58 -24.15 1.36
CA THR A 221 -8.75 -24.80 1.97
C THR A 221 -9.31 -23.95 3.13
N GLN A 222 -10.58 -24.18 3.51
CA GLN A 222 -11.18 -23.48 4.64
C GLN A 222 -10.43 -23.73 5.97
N ASP A 223 -9.91 -24.93 6.17
CA ASP A 223 -9.13 -25.28 7.37
C ASP A 223 -7.79 -24.54 7.39
N GLU A 224 -7.11 -24.43 6.25
CA GLU A 224 -5.88 -23.64 6.13
C GLU A 224 -6.15 -22.16 6.36
N LEU A 225 -7.18 -21.59 5.77
CA LEU A 225 -7.58 -20.20 6.01
C LEU A 225 -7.90 -19.94 7.47
N ALA A 226 -8.66 -20.84 8.12
CA ALA A 226 -9.00 -20.71 9.54
C ALA A 226 -7.74 -20.75 10.42
N MET A 227 -6.81 -21.67 10.13
CA MET A 227 -5.54 -21.77 10.85
C MET A 227 -4.66 -20.53 10.66
N LEU A 228 -4.52 -20.05 9.42
CA LEU A 228 -3.72 -18.87 9.11
C LEU A 228 -4.30 -17.62 9.76
N ASN A 229 -5.62 -17.43 9.68
CA ASN A 229 -6.32 -16.33 10.33
C ASN A 229 -6.08 -16.33 11.85
N ALA A 230 -6.30 -17.46 12.50
CA ALA A 230 -6.08 -17.60 13.94
C ALA A 230 -4.63 -17.28 14.35
N SER A 231 -3.65 -17.64 13.51
CA SER A 231 -2.24 -17.38 13.77
C SER A 231 -1.88 -15.88 13.72
N VAL A 232 -2.57 -15.13 12.85
CA VAL A 232 -2.38 -13.68 12.70
C VAL A 232 -3.18 -12.92 13.75
N ASP A 233 -4.43 -13.32 14.01
CA ASP A 233 -5.29 -12.68 15.03
C ASP A 233 -4.70 -12.79 16.44
N ALA A 234 -4.01 -13.89 16.76
CA ALA A 234 -3.29 -14.05 18.03
C ALA A 234 -2.16 -13.03 18.24
N ARG A 235 -1.79 -12.25 17.21
CA ARG A 235 -0.73 -11.23 17.24
C ARG A 235 -1.26 -9.81 17.26
N ARG A 236 -2.60 -9.64 17.19
CA ARG A 236 -3.25 -8.31 17.25
C ARG A 236 -3.29 -7.72 18.66
N GLY A 237 -2.90 -8.49 19.69
CA GLY A 237 -2.97 -8.12 21.12
C GLY A 237 -1.66 -7.63 21.73
#